data_d12de6ccb12bfd2935dcfdbf00dc5f83
#
_entry.id   d12de6ccb12bfd2935dcfdbf00dc5f83
#
_cell.length_a   1.000
_cell.length_b   1.000
_cell.length_c   1.000
_cell.angle_alpha   90.00
_cell.angle_beta   90.00
_cell.angle_gamma   90.00
#
_symmetry.space_group_name_H-M   'P 1'
#
loop_
_entity.id
_entity.type
_entity.pdbx_description
1 polymer ?
#
loop_
_entity_poly.entity_id
_entity_poly.type
_entity_poly.pdbx_seq_one_letter_code
_entity_poly.pdbx_strand_id
1 'polypeptide(L)'
;MARHPLTSTNSPLQIAQVLSPPAGGGRIGITLCPGKWQARSVSGNWQRDMDTDLQAIRQWGAAAVVTLMPHDELVACQAGHIGAACEQQGMEWYHLPIQDVNVPTPEFETAWLYAGLRLREHLRQGRHVLVHCRGGLGRSGTVAARLLAELGREPDEAVEAVRAARPGAIETLQQEQHALQTVRQPDGGSHTARVLGCILGGAVGDAFGYAVEFDRWDRIRQTHGPEGLREPVPDRLGRLVVSDDTQMTLFTLEALTLALPTQMPPPFTKNLLRPFQAACRQAYLHWGDTQGVNLPGGMTGNGPLAALCRSPALRQQRAPGNTCLSAVRAGALGTTENPVNQSKGCGAVMRTAPLGLIDTDPACAQALGDAAGALTHGHLDGWLPGGVLSAMVRQLLQGADIASAAQHTLRQLASHPHPDPVAVQRSGTLRLAQTALRLLQEKDHSRYEVFTLLGEGWTGDEALAIGLYAAGAAHSFKEAVRLGANHDGDSDSTASIAGQLYGAQHGITAVPHAWVRRLDVLPEALRVLQRFLAASMAARRGATDRLAQTQDA
;
A
#
# COMPACT_ATOMS: atom_id res chain seq x y z
N MET A 1 2.38 43.81 -33.19
CA MET A 1 1.25 43.89 -32.26
C MET A 1 1.43 42.81 -31.20
N ALA A 2 1.53 43.18 -29.94
CA ALA A 2 1.55 42.18 -28.86
C ALA A 2 0.20 41.45 -28.87
N ARG A 3 0.22 40.11 -29.10
CA ARG A 3 -1.00 39.32 -29.01
C ARG A 3 -1.50 39.37 -27.57
N HIS A 4 -2.76 39.69 -27.36
CA HIS A 4 -3.40 39.62 -26.05
C HIS A 4 -3.19 38.24 -25.43
N PRO A 5 -2.97 38.12 -24.12
CA PRO A 5 -2.78 36.83 -23.48
C PRO A 5 -4.07 35.97 -23.57
N LEU A 6 -3.88 34.67 -23.76
CA LEU A 6 -4.94 33.68 -23.71
C LEU A 6 -5.24 33.39 -22.25
N THR A 7 -6.43 33.76 -21.77
CA THR A 7 -6.90 33.59 -20.39
C THR A 7 -7.98 32.50 -20.31
N SER A 8 -8.31 32.05 -19.13
CA SER A 8 -9.40 31.07 -18.93
C SER A 8 -10.76 31.64 -19.38
N THR A 9 -10.93 32.96 -19.39
CA THR A 9 -12.16 33.63 -19.83
C THR A 9 -12.25 33.76 -21.34
N ASN A 10 -11.18 34.29 -22.02
CA ASN A 10 -11.23 34.51 -23.45
C ASN A 10 -10.86 33.28 -24.29
N SER A 11 -10.30 32.27 -23.68
CA SER A 11 -9.95 30.97 -24.26
C SER A 11 -10.27 29.87 -23.25
N PRO A 12 -11.56 29.51 -23.05
CA PRO A 12 -11.98 28.50 -22.11
C PRO A 12 -11.24 27.17 -22.26
N LEU A 13 -11.00 26.45 -21.15
CA LEU A 13 -10.26 25.19 -21.17
C LEU A 13 -10.95 24.16 -22.08
N GLN A 14 -10.21 23.68 -23.07
CA GLN A 14 -10.70 22.63 -23.96
C GLN A 14 -10.29 21.27 -23.42
N ILE A 15 -11.26 20.38 -23.19
CA ILE A 15 -11.05 19.00 -22.77
C ILE A 15 -11.42 18.09 -23.94
N ALA A 16 -10.41 17.56 -24.62
CA ALA A 16 -10.60 16.48 -25.57
C ALA A 16 -10.93 15.20 -24.80
N GLN A 17 -11.92 14.42 -25.25
CA GLN A 17 -12.41 13.31 -24.46
C GLN A 17 -12.51 12.01 -25.27
N VAL A 18 -12.13 10.90 -24.65
CA VAL A 18 -12.23 9.56 -25.22
C VAL A 18 -13.02 8.68 -24.25
N LEU A 19 -13.93 7.87 -24.80
CA LEU A 19 -14.67 6.87 -24.00
C LEU A 19 -13.76 5.71 -23.65
N SER A 20 -13.77 5.30 -22.39
CA SER A 20 -13.05 4.11 -21.93
C SER A 20 -13.93 2.86 -22.01
N PRO A 21 -13.35 1.67 -22.29
CA PRO A 21 -14.05 0.40 -22.09
C PRO A 21 -14.20 0.10 -20.58
N PRO A 22 -15.16 -0.74 -20.16
CA PRO A 22 -16.24 -1.31 -20.96
C PRO A 22 -17.32 -0.30 -21.33
N ALA A 23 -18.31 -0.68 -22.12
CA ALA A 23 -19.46 0.16 -22.43
C ALA A 23 -20.12 0.68 -21.13
N GLY A 24 -20.36 2.00 -21.06
CA GLY A 24 -20.80 2.67 -19.82
C GLY A 24 -19.65 3.11 -18.90
N GLY A 25 -18.39 2.85 -19.27
CA GLY A 25 -17.21 3.36 -18.56
C GLY A 25 -17.09 4.88 -18.56
N GLY A 26 -16.22 5.39 -17.70
CA GLY A 26 -15.92 6.83 -17.63
C GLY A 26 -15.20 7.33 -18.87
N ARG A 27 -14.94 8.63 -18.91
CA ARG A 27 -14.20 9.27 -20.01
C ARG A 27 -12.80 9.67 -19.57
N ILE A 28 -11.84 9.57 -20.48
CA ILE A 28 -10.50 10.13 -20.30
C ILE A 28 -10.50 11.50 -20.98
N GLY A 29 -10.27 12.55 -20.20
CA GLY A 29 -10.11 13.91 -20.67
C GLY A 29 -8.63 14.24 -20.90
N ILE A 30 -8.32 14.93 -21.97
CA ILE A 30 -6.95 15.38 -22.32
C ILE A 30 -6.99 16.88 -22.45
N THR A 31 -6.11 17.60 -21.72
CA THR A 31 -6.03 19.05 -21.78
C THR A 31 -4.62 19.57 -21.55
N LEU A 32 -4.40 20.85 -21.83
CA LEU A 32 -3.19 21.57 -21.44
C LEU A 32 -3.15 21.80 -19.92
N CYS A 33 -2.01 22.27 -19.40
CA CYS A 33 -1.83 22.55 -17.97
C CYS A 33 -2.87 23.58 -17.48
N PRO A 34 -3.76 23.22 -16.52
CA PRO A 34 -4.66 24.17 -15.87
C PRO A 34 -3.88 25.26 -15.15
N GLY A 35 -4.38 26.50 -15.18
CA GLY A 35 -3.72 27.64 -14.56
C GLY A 35 -2.39 28.06 -15.19
N LYS A 36 -2.09 27.60 -16.41
CA LYS A 36 -0.81 27.83 -17.11
C LYS A 36 -0.51 29.30 -17.32
N TRP A 37 0.61 29.75 -16.77
CA TRP A 37 1.25 31.00 -17.11
C TRP A 37 2.50 30.77 -17.95
N GLN A 38 2.54 31.28 -19.17
CA GLN A 38 3.69 31.15 -20.05
C GLN A 38 3.70 32.25 -21.10
N ALA A 39 4.62 33.22 -20.98
CA ALA A 39 4.88 34.21 -22.00
C ALA A 39 5.66 33.60 -23.18
N ARG A 40 5.40 34.06 -24.39
CA ARG A 40 6.16 33.72 -25.62
C ARG A 40 6.23 32.23 -25.95
N SER A 41 5.16 31.44 -25.66
CA SER A 41 5.11 30.08 -26.18
C SER A 41 4.74 30.06 -27.67
N VAL A 42 5.09 28.97 -28.36
CA VAL A 42 4.73 28.74 -29.77
C VAL A 42 3.21 28.86 -30.00
N SER A 43 2.42 28.39 -28.99
CA SER A 43 0.94 28.41 -29.03
C SER A 43 0.32 29.75 -28.57
N GLY A 44 1.12 30.75 -28.14
CA GLY A 44 0.64 32.06 -27.69
C GLY A 44 1.14 32.43 -26.27
N ASN A 45 0.71 33.61 -25.79
CA ASN A 45 0.94 34.02 -24.40
C ASN A 45 -0.20 33.46 -23.53
N TRP A 46 0.12 32.71 -22.50
CA TRP A 46 -0.86 32.09 -21.61
C TRP A 46 -0.85 32.78 -20.25
N GLN A 47 -2.05 33.16 -19.77
CA GLN A 47 -2.29 33.71 -18.43
C GLN A 47 -3.61 33.14 -17.91
N ARG A 48 -3.61 31.84 -17.61
CA ARG A 48 -4.81 31.13 -17.17
C ARG A 48 -4.99 31.25 -15.66
N ASP A 49 -6.24 31.18 -15.24
CA ASP A 49 -6.64 31.13 -13.84
C ASP A 49 -6.87 29.68 -13.42
N MET A 50 -6.20 29.25 -12.34
CA MET A 50 -6.23 27.87 -11.85
C MET A 50 -7.63 27.45 -11.39
N ASP A 51 -8.29 28.30 -10.61
CA ASP A 51 -9.60 27.95 -10.02
C ASP A 51 -10.67 27.84 -11.10
N THR A 52 -10.67 28.76 -12.06
CA THR A 52 -11.57 28.73 -13.23
C THR A 52 -11.38 27.45 -14.04
N ASP A 53 -10.12 27.07 -14.30
CA ASP A 53 -9.82 25.86 -15.08
C ASP A 53 -10.21 24.60 -14.32
N LEU A 54 -9.90 24.50 -13.03
CA LEU A 54 -10.27 23.35 -12.21
C LEU A 54 -11.79 23.25 -11.98
N GLN A 55 -12.48 24.37 -11.87
CA GLN A 55 -13.94 24.38 -11.84
C GLN A 55 -14.54 23.81 -13.14
N ALA A 56 -14.00 24.16 -14.31
CA ALA A 56 -14.42 23.59 -15.58
C ALA A 56 -14.16 22.07 -15.64
N ILE A 57 -13.01 21.60 -15.12
CA ILE A 57 -12.67 20.18 -15.03
C ILE A 57 -13.66 19.44 -14.09
N ARG A 58 -13.99 20.02 -12.96
CA ARG A 58 -14.96 19.46 -12.03
C ARG A 58 -16.37 19.41 -12.64
N GLN A 59 -16.79 20.48 -13.32
CA GLN A 59 -18.08 20.53 -14.02
C GLN A 59 -18.16 19.49 -15.14
N TRP A 60 -17.03 19.18 -15.80
CA TRP A 60 -16.93 18.08 -16.76
C TRP A 60 -17.13 16.70 -16.09
N GLY A 61 -17.02 16.59 -14.77
CA GLY A 61 -17.24 15.37 -13.99
C GLY A 61 -15.98 14.60 -13.65
N ALA A 62 -14.80 15.23 -13.68
CA ALA A 62 -13.57 14.56 -13.28
C ALA A 62 -13.59 14.15 -11.81
N ALA A 63 -13.33 12.86 -11.55
CA ALA A 63 -13.06 12.33 -10.21
C ALA A 63 -11.57 12.41 -9.86
N ALA A 64 -10.70 12.39 -10.89
CA ALA A 64 -9.26 12.40 -10.73
C ALA A 64 -8.58 13.27 -11.79
N VAL A 65 -7.48 13.92 -11.40
CA VAL A 65 -6.60 14.72 -12.27
C VAL A 65 -5.19 14.14 -12.20
N VAL A 66 -4.64 13.80 -13.36
CA VAL A 66 -3.27 13.29 -13.53
C VAL A 66 -2.39 14.38 -14.11
N THR A 67 -1.38 14.80 -13.35
CA THR A 67 -0.37 15.79 -13.73
C THR A 67 0.91 15.09 -14.17
N LEU A 68 1.28 15.25 -15.44
CA LEU A 68 2.46 14.60 -16.03
C LEU A 68 3.69 15.53 -16.14
N MET A 69 3.59 16.74 -15.65
CA MET A 69 4.69 17.70 -15.67
C MET A 69 5.59 17.51 -14.46
N PRO A 70 6.93 17.51 -14.61
CA PRO A 70 7.87 17.64 -13.51
C PRO A 70 7.63 18.91 -12.67
N HIS A 71 8.11 18.92 -11.44
CA HIS A 71 7.85 20.02 -10.50
C HIS A 71 8.41 21.37 -11.00
N ASP A 72 9.59 21.37 -11.56
CA ASP A 72 10.24 22.54 -12.14
C ASP A 72 9.43 23.14 -13.31
N GLU A 73 8.85 22.29 -14.17
CA GLU A 73 7.92 22.73 -15.20
C GLU A 73 6.64 23.35 -14.64
N LEU A 74 6.08 22.76 -13.57
CA LEU A 74 4.91 23.31 -12.89
C LEU A 74 5.21 24.68 -12.28
N VAL A 75 6.37 24.84 -11.63
CA VAL A 75 6.84 26.11 -11.08
C VAL A 75 7.03 27.15 -12.20
N ALA A 76 7.65 26.76 -13.31
CA ALA A 76 7.84 27.64 -14.47
C ALA A 76 6.51 28.09 -15.11
N CYS A 77 5.47 27.28 -15.00
CA CYS A 77 4.11 27.60 -15.44
C CYS A 77 3.23 28.25 -14.35
N GLN A 78 3.77 28.57 -13.18
CA GLN A 78 3.07 29.08 -12.00
C GLN A 78 1.92 28.16 -11.52
N ALA A 79 1.99 26.86 -11.83
CA ALA A 79 0.98 25.85 -11.53
C ALA A 79 1.40 24.90 -10.40
N GLY A 80 2.43 25.24 -9.60
CA GLY A 80 2.98 24.36 -8.55
C GLY A 80 1.99 23.98 -7.44
N HIS A 81 0.90 24.72 -7.27
CA HIS A 81 -0.14 24.47 -6.28
C HIS A 81 -1.32 23.63 -6.79
N ILE A 82 -1.27 23.13 -8.03
CA ILE A 82 -2.38 22.39 -8.66
C ILE A 82 -2.90 21.21 -7.83
N GLY A 83 -2.01 20.50 -7.11
CA GLY A 83 -2.42 19.37 -6.29
C GLY A 83 -3.37 19.75 -5.15
N ALA A 84 -3.01 20.78 -4.39
CA ALA A 84 -3.86 21.32 -3.33
C ALA A 84 -5.17 21.88 -3.87
N ALA A 85 -5.12 22.56 -5.01
CA ALA A 85 -6.29 23.12 -5.67
C ALA A 85 -7.26 22.02 -6.18
N CYS A 86 -6.76 20.91 -6.74
CA CYS A 86 -7.58 19.75 -7.11
C CYS A 86 -8.30 19.17 -5.90
N GLU A 87 -7.61 19.01 -4.76
CA GLU A 87 -8.21 18.47 -3.54
C GLU A 87 -9.27 19.38 -2.94
N GLN A 88 -9.04 20.69 -2.95
CA GLN A 88 -10.05 21.67 -2.54
C GLN A 88 -11.33 21.59 -3.38
N GLN A 89 -11.19 21.21 -4.66
CA GLN A 89 -12.32 20.94 -5.54
C GLN A 89 -12.91 19.52 -5.39
N GLY A 90 -12.39 18.70 -4.47
CA GLY A 90 -12.85 17.34 -4.21
C GLY A 90 -12.46 16.31 -5.29
N MET A 91 -11.41 16.58 -6.06
CA MET A 91 -10.85 15.67 -7.06
C MET A 91 -9.57 15.00 -6.51
N GLU A 92 -9.40 13.69 -6.76
CA GLU A 92 -8.13 13.01 -6.47
C GLU A 92 -7.03 13.56 -7.39
N TRP A 93 -5.83 13.75 -6.85
CA TRP A 93 -4.70 14.26 -7.63
C TRP A 93 -3.55 13.27 -7.66
N TYR A 94 -3.04 13.00 -8.85
CA TYR A 94 -1.93 12.09 -9.11
C TYR A 94 -0.79 12.86 -9.81
N HIS A 95 0.38 12.95 -9.17
CA HIS A 95 1.58 13.52 -9.76
C HIS A 95 2.47 12.41 -10.29
N LEU A 96 2.53 12.27 -11.60
CA LEU A 96 3.23 11.21 -12.32
C LEU A 96 4.15 11.85 -13.39
N PRO A 97 5.27 12.43 -12.98
CA PRO A 97 6.10 13.26 -13.87
C PRO A 97 6.74 12.44 -14.98
N ILE A 98 6.65 12.97 -16.20
CA ILE A 98 7.37 12.53 -17.39
C ILE A 98 8.09 13.75 -17.95
N GLN A 99 9.38 13.64 -18.28
CA GLN A 99 10.13 14.71 -18.92
C GLN A 99 9.53 15.04 -20.29
N ASP A 100 9.63 16.31 -20.72
CA ASP A 100 9.02 16.72 -21.98
C ASP A 100 9.53 15.90 -23.15
N VAL A 101 8.66 15.59 -24.10
CA VAL A 101 8.86 14.74 -25.27
C VAL A 101 9.31 13.28 -24.99
N ASN A 102 9.45 12.89 -23.73
CA ASN A 102 9.87 11.55 -23.32
C ASN A 102 8.68 10.61 -23.02
N VAL A 103 9.04 9.37 -22.66
CA VAL A 103 8.15 8.30 -22.21
C VAL A 103 8.23 8.09 -20.69
N PRO A 104 7.31 7.34 -20.06
CA PRO A 104 7.40 6.93 -18.67
C PRO A 104 8.75 6.32 -18.27
N THR A 105 9.27 6.71 -17.10
CA THR A 105 10.51 6.19 -16.51
C THR A 105 10.23 5.02 -15.55
N PRO A 106 11.26 4.30 -15.07
CA PRO A 106 11.09 3.28 -14.02
C PRO A 106 10.41 3.81 -12.75
N GLU A 107 10.68 5.07 -12.37
CA GLU A 107 10.03 5.72 -11.23
C GLU A 107 8.54 5.97 -11.50
N PHE A 108 8.20 6.39 -12.71
CA PHE A 108 6.81 6.49 -13.14
C PHE A 108 6.12 5.12 -13.05
N GLU A 109 6.74 4.04 -13.54
CA GLU A 109 6.18 2.70 -13.49
C GLU A 109 5.96 2.20 -12.05
N THR A 110 6.86 2.56 -11.15
CA THR A 110 6.70 2.27 -9.71
C THR A 110 5.47 2.98 -9.13
N ALA A 111 5.29 4.27 -9.44
CA ALA A 111 4.12 5.03 -9.00
C ALA A 111 2.83 4.57 -9.72
N TRP A 112 2.94 4.15 -10.98
CA TRP A 112 1.82 3.64 -11.77
C TRP A 112 1.22 2.35 -11.24
N LEU A 113 2.01 1.54 -10.55
CA LEU A 113 1.53 0.33 -9.86
C LEU A 113 0.29 0.63 -8.98
N TYR A 114 0.33 1.75 -8.26
CA TYR A 114 -0.77 2.22 -7.42
C TYR A 114 -1.76 3.11 -8.19
N ALA A 115 -1.25 4.15 -8.85
CA ALA A 115 -2.06 5.15 -9.52
C ALA A 115 -2.87 4.55 -10.68
N GLY A 116 -2.23 3.77 -11.56
CA GLY A 116 -2.89 3.14 -12.70
C GLY A 116 -4.05 2.24 -12.30
N LEU A 117 -3.89 1.48 -11.21
CA LEU A 117 -4.97 0.63 -10.68
C LEU A 117 -6.19 1.47 -10.26
N ARG A 118 -5.99 2.55 -9.52
CA ARG A 118 -7.09 3.43 -9.07
C ARG A 118 -7.74 4.18 -10.23
N LEU A 119 -6.95 4.69 -11.16
CA LEU A 119 -7.45 5.40 -12.33
C LEU A 119 -8.33 4.49 -13.21
N ARG A 120 -7.91 3.24 -13.44
CA ARG A 120 -8.73 2.25 -14.15
C ARG A 120 -10.01 1.93 -13.39
N GLU A 121 -9.96 1.87 -12.06
CA GLU A 121 -11.16 1.63 -11.25
C GLU A 121 -12.14 2.82 -11.34
N HIS A 122 -11.68 4.07 -11.31
CA HIS A 122 -12.52 5.22 -11.58
C HIS A 122 -13.25 5.07 -12.93
N LEU A 123 -12.49 4.75 -13.98
CA LEU A 123 -13.04 4.62 -15.32
C LEU A 123 -14.05 3.47 -15.43
N ARG A 124 -13.78 2.29 -14.82
CA ARG A 124 -14.75 1.16 -14.80
C ARG A 124 -16.03 1.50 -14.07
N GLN A 125 -15.97 2.35 -13.05
CA GLN A 125 -17.13 2.83 -12.30
C GLN A 125 -17.87 4.00 -12.98
N GLY A 126 -17.54 4.32 -14.24
CA GLY A 126 -18.17 5.41 -14.98
C GLY A 126 -17.68 6.81 -14.60
N ARG A 127 -16.70 6.93 -13.68
CA ARG A 127 -16.13 8.20 -13.26
C ARG A 127 -15.04 8.67 -14.22
N HIS A 128 -14.95 9.97 -14.45
CA HIS A 128 -14.04 10.54 -15.42
C HIS A 128 -12.64 10.79 -14.84
N VAL A 129 -11.62 10.65 -15.68
CA VAL A 129 -10.21 10.92 -15.36
C VAL A 129 -9.67 11.96 -16.33
N LEU A 130 -9.11 13.05 -15.81
CA LEU A 130 -8.42 14.06 -16.61
C LEU A 130 -6.92 13.80 -16.59
N VAL A 131 -6.28 13.84 -17.77
CA VAL A 131 -4.84 13.74 -17.93
C VAL A 131 -4.32 15.02 -18.59
N HIS A 132 -3.33 15.66 -18.00
CA HIS A 132 -2.72 16.85 -18.59
C HIS A 132 -1.19 16.80 -18.55
N CYS A 133 -0.59 17.49 -19.52
CA CYS A 133 0.80 17.88 -19.51
C CYS A 133 0.88 19.40 -19.82
N ARG A 134 2.02 19.91 -20.27
CA ARG A 134 2.17 21.34 -20.58
C ARG A 134 1.29 21.80 -21.74
N GLY A 135 1.27 21.02 -22.85
CA GLY A 135 0.50 21.32 -24.07
C GLY A 135 -0.77 20.48 -24.23
N GLY A 136 -0.91 19.41 -23.52
CA GLY A 136 -2.01 18.47 -23.66
C GLY A 136 -1.94 17.66 -24.96
N LEU A 137 -0.75 17.21 -25.36
CA LEU A 137 -0.51 16.47 -26.61
C LEU A 137 0.30 15.18 -26.35
N GLY A 138 1.64 15.25 -26.29
CA GLY A 138 2.52 14.08 -26.26
C GLY A 138 2.32 13.20 -25.02
N ARG A 139 2.81 13.65 -23.87
CA ARG A 139 2.77 12.89 -22.60
C ARG A 139 1.34 12.50 -22.19
N SER A 140 0.40 13.45 -22.28
CA SER A 140 -1.00 13.20 -21.92
C SER A 140 -1.71 12.27 -22.90
N GLY A 141 -1.40 12.35 -24.19
CA GLY A 141 -1.90 11.40 -25.19
C GLY A 141 -1.38 9.97 -24.94
N THR A 142 -0.09 9.84 -24.64
CA THR A 142 0.55 8.54 -24.34
C THR A 142 -0.11 7.85 -23.14
N VAL A 143 -0.31 8.59 -22.04
CA VAL A 143 -0.94 8.03 -20.83
C VAL A 143 -2.44 7.76 -21.05
N ALA A 144 -3.13 8.57 -21.85
CA ALA A 144 -4.52 8.31 -22.20
C ALA A 144 -4.68 7.03 -23.04
N ALA A 145 -3.82 6.82 -24.06
CA ALA A 145 -3.81 5.60 -24.86
C ALA A 145 -3.46 4.38 -24.01
N ARG A 146 -2.47 4.51 -23.11
CA ARG A 146 -2.13 3.48 -22.14
C ARG A 146 -3.33 3.07 -21.26
N LEU A 147 -4.07 4.02 -20.69
CA LEU A 147 -5.26 3.71 -19.89
C LEU A 147 -6.32 2.96 -20.70
N LEU A 148 -6.55 3.34 -21.96
CA LEU A 148 -7.48 2.63 -22.84
C LEU A 148 -7.05 1.19 -23.09
N ALA A 149 -5.76 0.97 -23.41
CA ALA A 149 -5.21 -0.36 -23.68
C ALA A 149 -5.21 -1.24 -22.41
N GLU A 150 -4.83 -0.68 -21.25
CA GLU A 150 -4.91 -1.39 -19.97
C GLU A 150 -6.35 -1.78 -19.60
N LEU A 151 -7.36 -1.05 -20.06
CA LEU A 151 -8.79 -1.36 -19.89
C LEU A 151 -9.32 -2.36 -20.92
N GLY A 152 -8.52 -2.74 -21.91
CA GLY A 152 -8.83 -3.80 -22.86
C GLY A 152 -9.21 -3.33 -24.27
N ARG A 153 -8.93 -2.06 -24.63
CA ARG A 153 -8.93 -1.65 -26.04
C ARG A 153 -7.63 -2.13 -26.68
N GLU A 154 -7.67 -2.55 -27.94
CA GLU A 154 -6.44 -2.87 -28.67
C GLU A 154 -5.51 -1.64 -28.73
N PRO A 155 -4.19 -1.81 -28.55
CA PRO A 155 -3.27 -0.67 -28.41
C PRO A 155 -3.25 0.29 -29.61
N ASP A 156 -3.34 -0.21 -30.83
CA ASP A 156 -3.44 0.59 -32.06
C ASP A 156 -4.75 1.39 -32.10
N GLU A 157 -5.89 0.76 -31.80
CA GLU A 157 -7.19 1.43 -31.71
C GLU A 157 -7.20 2.49 -30.58
N ALA A 158 -6.46 2.24 -29.48
CA ALA A 158 -6.33 3.20 -28.40
C ALA A 158 -5.56 4.47 -28.86
N VAL A 159 -4.48 4.30 -29.61
CA VAL A 159 -3.70 5.40 -30.21
C VAL A 159 -4.55 6.19 -31.21
N GLU A 160 -5.27 5.49 -32.11
CA GLU A 160 -6.15 6.12 -33.10
C GLU A 160 -7.28 6.91 -32.43
N ALA A 161 -7.94 6.36 -31.41
CA ALA A 161 -9.01 7.02 -30.67
C ALA A 161 -8.52 8.30 -29.97
N VAL A 162 -7.32 8.28 -29.39
CA VAL A 162 -6.72 9.46 -28.77
C VAL A 162 -6.38 10.53 -29.81
N ARG A 163 -5.80 10.14 -30.95
CA ARG A 163 -5.49 11.08 -32.05
C ARG A 163 -6.74 11.66 -32.71
N ALA A 164 -7.81 10.89 -32.82
CA ALA A 164 -9.11 11.37 -33.32
C ALA A 164 -9.71 12.43 -32.39
N ALA A 165 -9.64 12.22 -31.07
CA ALA A 165 -10.16 13.16 -30.08
C ALA A 165 -9.27 14.39 -29.91
N ARG A 166 -7.94 14.22 -30.03
CA ARG A 166 -6.94 15.28 -29.86
C ARG A 166 -5.92 15.21 -31.01
N PRO A 167 -6.17 15.87 -32.13
CA PRO A 167 -5.23 15.91 -33.25
C PRO A 167 -3.83 16.39 -32.81
N GLY A 168 -2.79 15.68 -33.24
CA GLY A 168 -1.40 15.92 -32.83
C GLY A 168 -1.00 15.30 -31.50
N ALA A 169 -1.88 14.52 -30.85
CA ALA A 169 -1.52 13.76 -29.65
C ALA A 169 -0.54 12.62 -29.99
N ILE A 170 0.27 12.23 -28.97
CA ILE A 170 1.35 11.23 -29.09
C ILE A 170 2.38 11.73 -30.13
N GLU A 171 3.22 12.66 -29.69
CA GLU A 171 4.05 13.52 -30.56
C GLU A 171 5.29 12.81 -31.12
N THR A 172 5.80 11.78 -30.42
CA THR A 172 7.04 11.10 -30.81
C THR A 172 6.83 9.62 -31.09
N LEU A 173 7.68 9.05 -31.93
CA LEU A 173 7.68 7.61 -32.21
C LEU A 173 7.88 6.77 -30.94
N GLN A 174 8.70 7.24 -30.00
CA GLN A 174 8.93 6.55 -28.73
C GLN A 174 7.66 6.51 -27.88
N GLN A 175 6.90 7.61 -27.83
CA GLN A 175 5.61 7.69 -27.15
C GLN A 175 4.58 6.74 -27.78
N GLU A 176 4.54 6.66 -29.08
CA GLU A 176 3.67 5.73 -29.82
C GLU A 176 4.05 4.28 -29.55
N GLN A 177 5.34 3.93 -29.66
CA GLN A 177 5.83 2.58 -29.35
C GLN A 177 5.51 2.17 -27.89
N HIS A 178 5.66 3.10 -26.95
CA HIS A 178 5.31 2.85 -25.54
C HIS A 178 3.80 2.54 -25.39
N ALA A 179 2.92 3.28 -26.05
CA ALA A 179 1.48 3.04 -26.03
C ALA A 179 1.12 1.70 -26.66
N LEU A 180 1.73 1.36 -27.82
CA LEU A 180 1.49 0.11 -28.56
C LEU A 180 1.97 -1.14 -27.81
N GLN A 181 2.93 -1.03 -26.90
CA GLN A 181 3.42 -2.14 -26.07
C GLN A 181 2.57 -2.39 -24.81
N THR A 182 1.53 -1.59 -24.58
CA THR A 182 0.68 -1.69 -23.40
C THR A 182 -0.18 -2.95 -23.44
N VAL A 183 -0.24 -3.68 -22.34
CA VAL A 183 -1.07 -4.87 -22.17
C VAL A 183 -2.21 -4.63 -21.21
N ARG A 184 -3.34 -5.33 -21.41
CA ARG A 184 -4.49 -5.29 -20.53
C ARG A 184 -4.11 -5.59 -19.08
N GLN A 185 -4.65 -4.84 -18.15
CA GLN A 185 -4.38 -4.96 -16.72
C GLN A 185 -5.61 -5.47 -15.93
N PRO A 186 -5.41 -6.23 -14.86
CA PRO A 186 -6.49 -6.70 -14.00
C PRO A 186 -7.23 -5.55 -13.31
N ASP A 187 -8.40 -5.86 -12.76
CA ASP A 187 -9.28 -4.92 -12.05
C ASP A 187 -8.85 -4.64 -10.60
N GLY A 188 -9.63 -3.77 -9.93
CA GLY A 188 -9.40 -3.34 -8.54
C GLY A 188 -9.61 -4.44 -7.49
N GLY A 189 -10.34 -5.50 -7.81
CA GLY A 189 -10.49 -6.69 -6.96
C GLY A 189 -9.40 -7.73 -7.14
N SER A 190 -8.40 -7.46 -7.98
CA SER A 190 -7.31 -8.38 -8.31
C SER A 190 -6.41 -8.69 -7.10
N HIS A 191 -5.64 -9.76 -7.21
CA HIS A 191 -4.59 -10.11 -6.24
C HIS A 191 -3.64 -8.92 -5.98
N THR A 192 -3.20 -8.22 -7.02
CA THR A 192 -2.36 -7.02 -6.90
C THR A 192 -3.03 -5.94 -6.05
N ALA A 193 -4.31 -5.66 -6.27
CA ALA A 193 -5.04 -4.66 -5.48
C ALA A 193 -5.11 -5.02 -3.99
N ARG A 194 -5.30 -6.30 -3.67
CA ARG A 194 -5.33 -6.81 -2.29
C ARG A 194 -3.95 -6.78 -1.64
N VAL A 195 -2.89 -7.12 -2.37
CA VAL A 195 -1.50 -7.00 -1.91
C VAL A 195 -1.17 -5.54 -1.57
N LEU A 196 -1.47 -4.60 -2.47
CA LEU A 196 -1.27 -3.17 -2.19
C LEU A 196 -2.16 -2.72 -1.02
N GLY A 197 -3.39 -3.19 -0.96
CA GLY A 197 -4.35 -2.89 0.11
C GLY A 197 -3.82 -3.32 1.47
N CYS A 198 -3.29 -4.53 1.59
CA CYS A 198 -2.68 -5.05 2.82
C CYS A 198 -1.53 -4.15 3.30
N ILE A 199 -0.54 -3.92 2.47
CA ILE A 199 0.68 -3.21 2.87
C ILE A 199 0.44 -1.70 3.07
N LEU A 200 -0.20 -1.04 2.10
CA LEU A 200 -0.46 0.39 2.21
C LEU A 200 -1.60 0.71 3.18
N GLY A 201 -2.57 -0.20 3.32
CA GLY A 201 -3.60 -0.10 4.35
C GLY A 201 -3.02 -0.22 5.75
N GLY A 202 -2.10 -1.16 5.98
CA GLY A 202 -1.35 -1.27 7.23
C GLY A 202 -0.56 0.00 7.53
N ALA A 203 0.20 0.52 6.55
CA ALA A 203 0.98 1.75 6.72
C ALA A 203 0.11 2.98 7.02
N VAL A 204 -1.09 3.06 6.44
CA VAL A 204 -2.06 4.13 6.77
C VAL A 204 -2.63 3.94 8.17
N GLY A 205 -2.92 2.70 8.58
CA GLY A 205 -3.39 2.37 9.93
C GLY A 205 -2.35 2.72 10.99
N ASP A 206 -1.11 2.30 10.78
CA ASP A 206 0.06 2.66 11.58
C ASP A 206 0.18 4.19 11.74
N ALA A 207 0.32 4.93 10.64
CA ALA A 207 0.43 6.39 10.69
C ALA A 207 -0.78 7.10 11.33
N PHE A 208 -1.96 6.48 11.28
CA PHE A 208 -3.15 6.97 11.96
C PHE A 208 -3.06 6.77 13.47
N GLY A 209 -2.70 5.56 13.91
CA GLY A 209 -2.60 5.20 15.32
C GLY A 209 -1.39 5.80 16.01
N TYR A 210 -0.26 5.95 15.32
CA TYR A 210 1.00 6.49 15.85
C TYR A 210 0.84 7.91 16.45
N ALA A 211 -0.11 8.69 15.93
CA ALA A 211 -0.41 10.01 16.48
C ALA A 211 -0.95 10.00 17.92
N VAL A 212 -1.44 8.85 18.39
CA VAL A 212 -2.08 8.69 19.71
C VAL A 212 -1.59 7.45 20.47
N GLU A 213 -0.53 6.78 20.02
CA GLU A 213 0.02 5.51 20.56
C GLU A 213 0.21 5.54 22.08
N PHE A 214 0.71 6.65 22.64
CA PHE A 214 0.99 6.78 24.07
C PHE A 214 -0.11 7.54 24.85
N ASP A 215 -1.21 7.89 24.19
CA ASP A 215 -2.32 8.60 24.79
C ASP A 215 -3.39 7.61 25.28
N ARG A 216 -3.92 7.83 26.50
CA ARG A 216 -5.11 7.13 26.97
C ARG A 216 -6.37 7.70 26.32
N TRP A 217 -7.41 6.91 26.25
CA TRP A 217 -8.69 7.27 25.63
C TRP A 217 -9.24 8.63 26.09
N ASP A 218 -9.16 8.93 27.39
CA ASP A 218 -9.59 10.24 27.90
C ASP A 218 -8.77 11.39 27.33
N ARG A 219 -7.47 11.20 27.13
CA ARG A 219 -6.60 12.18 26.50
C ARG A 219 -6.92 12.34 25.02
N ILE A 220 -7.15 11.24 24.32
CA ILE A 220 -7.56 11.23 22.90
C ILE A 220 -8.85 12.02 22.74
N ARG A 221 -9.85 11.79 23.62
CA ARG A 221 -11.13 12.53 23.60
C ARG A 221 -10.97 14.02 23.89
N GLN A 222 -10.11 14.39 24.82
CA GLN A 222 -9.85 15.80 25.13
C GLN A 222 -9.24 16.52 23.93
N THR A 223 -8.34 15.86 23.20
CA THR A 223 -7.58 16.46 22.10
C THR A 223 -8.36 16.46 20.79
N HIS A 224 -9.09 15.37 20.50
CA HIS A 224 -9.71 15.13 19.20
C HIS A 224 -11.26 15.12 19.22
N GLY A 225 -11.86 15.36 20.39
CA GLY A 225 -13.32 15.38 20.57
C GLY A 225 -13.91 14.05 21.06
N PRO A 226 -15.22 14.00 21.34
CA PRO A 226 -15.87 12.86 22.02
C PRO A 226 -15.78 11.54 21.23
N GLU A 227 -15.64 11.61 19.91
CA GLU A 227 -15.49 10.48 19.01
C GLU A 227 -14.03 9.99 18.88
N GLY A 228 -13.07 10.65 19.53
CA GLY A 228 -11.64 10.40 19.36
C GLY A 228 -11.09 10.90 18.04
N LEU A 229 -9.95 10.31 17.63
CA LEU A 229 -9.28 10.63 16.38
C LEU A 229 -10.12 10.17 15.16
N ARG A 230 -10.48 11.10 14.28
CA ARG A 230 -11.34 10.85 13.11
C ARG A 230 -10.62 10.92 11.78
N GLU A 231 -9.59 11.74 11.68
CA GLU A 231 -8.74 11.93 10.49
C GLU A 231 -7.28 11.83 10.94
N PRO A 232 -6.36 11.36 10.10
CA PRO A 232 -4.97 11.22 10.47
C PRO A 232 -4.31 12.57 10.72
N VAL A 233 -3.39 12.62 11.68
CA VAL A 233 -2.64 13.82 12.05
C VAL A 233 -1.36 13.92 11.21
N PRO A 234 -1.24 14.92 10.32
CA PRO A 234 -0.02 15.09 9.54
C PRO A 234 1.09 15.78 10.33
N ASP A 235 2.33 15.54 9.91
CA ASP A 235 3.47 16.33 10.35
C ASP A 235 3.43 17.77 9.78
N ARG A 236 4.44 18.58 10.15
CA ARG A 236 4.55 19.98 9.69
C ARG A 236 4.68 20.13 8.17
N LEU A 237 5.06 19.06 7.46
CA LEU A 237 5.16 19.02 6.00
C LEU A 237 3.90 18.41 5.34
N GLY A 238 2.87 18.13 6.11
CA GLY A 238 1.62 17.56 5.64
C GLY A 238 1.69 16.05 5.37
N ARG A 239 2.73 15.35 5.84
CA ARG A 239 2.93 13.91 5.62
C ARG A 239 2.33 13.09 6.77
N LEU A 240 1.92 11.89 6.48
CA LEU A 240 1.55 10.86 7.45
C LEU A 240 2.78 10.02 7.77
N VAL A 241 3.25 10.14 8.99
CA VAL A 241 4.50 9.54 9.46
C VAL A 241 4.18 8.17 10.05
N VAL A 242 4.82 7.13 9.54
CA VAL A 242 4.69 5.76 10.05
C VAL A 242 5.62 5.52 11.24
N SER A 243 5.32 4.53 12.07
CA SER A 243 6.16 4.04 13.18
C SER A 243 7.15 2.95 12.71
N ASP A 244 7.75 2.22 13.67
CA ASP A 244 8.58 1.05 13.37
C ASP A 244 7.75 -0.15 12.84
N ASP A 245 6.46 -0.19 13.04
CA ASP A 245 5.53 -1.18 12.49
C ASP A 245 5.64 -1.28 10.97
N THR A 246 5.45 -0.18 10.27
CA THR A 246 5.59 -0.15 8.81
C THR A 246 7.04 -0.30 8.37
N GLN A 247 8.01 0.29 9.11
CA GLN A 247 9.41 0.09 8.81
C GLN A 247 9.74 -1.40 8.78
N MET A 248 9.46 -2.14 9.85
CA MET A 248 9.73 -3.57 9.94
C MET A 248 8.89 -4.39 8.95
N THR A 249 7.66 -3.99 8.65
CA THR A 249 6.82 -4.61 7.62
C THR A 249 7.49 -4.56 6.24
N LEU A 250 8.08 -3.42 5.86
CA LEU A 250 8.79 -3.27 4.58
C LEU A 250 10.07 -4.12 4.53
N PHE A 251 10.82 -4.19 5.63
CA PHE A 251 11.99 -5.07 5.72
C PHE A 251 11.60 -6.57 5.67
N THR A 252 10.46 -6.94 6.26
CA THR A 252 9.92 -8.32 6.18
C THR A 252 9.50 -8.67 4.75
N LEU A 253 8.81 -7.76 4.06
CA LEU A 253 8.41 -7.95 2.67
C LEU A 253 9.62 -8.07 1.73
N GLU A 254 10.67 -7.28 1.97
CA GLU A 254 11.91 -7.38 1.21
C GLU A 254 12.64 -8.71 1.47
N ALA A 255 12.68 -9.18 2.73
CA ALA A 255 13.22 -10.49 3.09
C ALA A 255 12.48 -11.63 2.38
N LEU A 256 11.15 -11.55 2.36
CA LEU A 256 10.33 -12.51 1.65
C LEU A 256 10.64 -12.50 0.15
N THR A 257 10.77 -11.32 -0.45
CA THR A 257 11.11 -11.15 -1.87
C THR A 257 12.46 -11.79 -2.20
N LEU A 258 13.46 -11.60 -1.35
CA LEU A 258 14.80 -12.18 -1.53
C LEU A 258 14.83 -13.70 -1.33
N ALA A 259 13.92 -14.24 -0.53
CA ALA A 259 13.81 -15.67 -0.27
C ALA A 259 13.02 -16.42 -1.34
N LEU A 260 12.24 -15.72 -2.17
CA LEU A 260 11.45 -16.35 -3.24
C LEU A 260 12.37 -17.03 -4.26
N PRO A 261 12.24 -18.33 -4.46
CA PRO A 261 13.06 -19.04 -5.41
C PRO A 261 12.66 -18.69 -6.85
N THR A 262 13.62 -18.33 -7.66
CA THR A 262 13.40 -18.06 -9.10
C THR A 262 13.05 -19.32 -9.89
N GLN A 263 13.23 -20.51 -9.29
CA GLN A 263 13.10 -21.80 -9.96
C GLN A 263 12.13 -22.79 -9.30
N MET A 264 11.42 -22.45 -8.23
CA MET A 264 10.40 -23.32 -7.63
C MET A 264 9.00 -22.78 -7.91
N PRO A 265 8.09 -23.64 -8.42
CA PRO A 265 6.71 -23.23 -8.65
C PRO A 265 5.93 -23.07 -7.34
N PRO A 266 4.96 -22.14 -7.30
CA PRO A 266 3.93 -22.17 -6.28
C PRO A 266 3.04 -23.44 -6.47
N PRO A 267 2.34 -23.90 -5.43
CA PRO A 267 2.35 -23.33 -4.09
C PRO A 267 3.67 -23.57 -3.38
N PHE A 268 4.18 -22.53 -2.70
CA PHE A 268 5.40 -22.67 -1.90
C PHE A 268 5.15 -23.57 -0.69
N THR A 269 6.14 -24.36 -0.31
CA THR A 269 6.07 -25.33 0.78
C THR A 269 6.99 -24.94 1.92
N LYS A 270 7.02 -25.76 2.99
CA LYS A 270 7.93 -25.58 4.12
C LYS A 270 9.42 -25.48 3.74
N ASN A 271 9.81 -25.85 2.52
CA ASN A 271 11.18 -25.66 2.01
C ASN A 271 11.59 -24.17 1.91
N LEU A 272 10.60 -23.23 1.85
CA LEU A 272 10.85 -21.81 1.89
C LEU A 272 11.27 -21.30 3.28
N LEU A 273 10.95 -22.04 4.36
CA LEU A 273 11.14 -21.59 5.73
C LEU A 273 12.59 -21.23 6.07
N ARG A 274 13.55 -22.12 5.74
CA ARG A 274 14.97 -21.84 6.03
C ARG A 274 15.55 -20.67 5.23
N PRO A 275 15.38 -20.59 3.88
CA PRO A 275 15.80 -19.42 3.12
C PRO A 275 15.18 -18.12 3.63
N PHE A 276 13.89 -18.14 3.96
CA PHE A 276 13.18 -17.00 4.49
C PHE A 276 13.73 -16.57 5.86
N GLN A 277 13.92 -17.50 6.80
CA GLN A 277 14.49 -17.17 8.11
C GLN A 277 15.87 -16.49 7.99
N ALA A 278 16.72 -16.99 7.10
CA ALA A 278 18.03 -16.40 6.86
C ALA A 278 17.91 -14.97 6.28
N ALA A 279 17.03 -14.76 5.30
CA ALA A 279 16.79 -13.45 4.70
C ALA A 279 16.15 -12.48 5.71
N CYS A 280 15.17 -12.96 6.50
CA CYS A 280 14.47 -12.16 7.51
C CYS A 280 15.41 -11.73 8.65
N ARG A 281 16.33 -12.64 9.08
CA ARG A 281 17.41 -12.30 10.01
C ARG A 281 18.26 -11.15 9.48
N GLN A 282 18.71 -11.22 8.24
CA GLN A 282 19.48 -10.15 7.61
C GLN A 282 18.67 -8.86 7.53
N ALA A 283 17.39 -8.93 7.15
CA ALA A 283 16.54 -7.76 7.07
C ALA A 283 16.38 -7.03 8.41
N TYR A 284 16.20 -7.78 9.50
CA TYR A 284 16.06 -7.16 10.84
C TYR A 284 17.37 -6.58 11.36
N LEU A 285 18.52 -7.17 11.03
CA LEU A 285 19.82 -6.55 11.30
C LEU A 285 19.97 -5.24 10.50
N HIS A 286 19.57 -5.21 9.23
CA HIS A 286 19.54 -3.99 8.42
C HIS A 286 18.61 -2.92 8.99
N TRP A 287 17.41 -3.32 9.45
CA TRP A 287 16.52 -2.39 10.15
C TRP A 287 17.19 -1.85 11.43
N GLY A 288 17.87 -2.69 12.21
CA GLY A 288 18.62 -2.27 13.40
C GLY A 288 19.68 -1.19 13.09
N ASP A 289 20.39 -1.29 11.96
CA ASP A 289 21.32 -0.24 11.51
C ASP A 289 20.57 1.10 11.28
N THR A 290 19.37 1.07 10.72
CA THR A 290 18.57 2.29 10.56
C THR A 290 18.16 2.92 11.89
N GLN A 291 18.11 2.12 12.96
CA GLN A 291 17.80 2.55 14.33
C GLN A 291 19.06 2.93 15.14
N GLY A 292 20.22 2.97 14.49
CA GLY A 292 21.49 3.32 15.14
C GLY A 292 22.11 2.17 15.98
N VAL A 293 21.71 0.93 15.76
CA VAL A 293 22.32 -0.23 16.38
C VAL A 293 23.67 -0.51 15.68
N ASN A 294 24.77 -0.37 16.41
CA ASN A 294 26.10 -0.74 15.91
C ASN A 294 26.21 -2.26 15.79
N LEU A 295 26.20 -2.77 14.58
CA LEU A 295 26.37 -4.18 14.29
C LEU A 295 27.85 -4.52 14.03
N PRO A 296 28.38 -5.66 14.56
CA PRO A 296 29.73 -6.10 14.25
C PRO A 296 29.92 -6.30 12.74
N GLY A 297 30.94 -5.67 12.15
CA GLY A 297 31.24 -5.78 10.72
C GLY A 297 30.62 -4.72 9.81
N GLY A 298 29.77 -3.84 10.37
CA GLY A 298 29.07 -2.79 9.60
C GLY A 298 28.11 -3.34 8.54
N MET A 299 27.27 -2.47 8.01
CA MET A 299 26.36 -2.83 6.90
C MET A 299 27.02 -2.49 5.57
N THR A 300 27.63 -3.48 4.93
CA THR A 300 28.25 -3.34 3.60
C THR A 300 27.37 -3.99 2.54
N GLY A 301 27.15 -3.32 1.41
CA GLY A 301 26.51 -3.90 0.24
C GLY A 301 25.67 -2.89 -0.58
N ASN A 302 25.43 -3.27 -1.82
CA ASN A 302 24.60 -2.51 -2.78
C ASN A 302 23.24 -3.17 -3.05
N GLY A 303 22.84 -4.14 -2.22
CA GLY A 303 21.61 -4.90 -2.39
C GLY A 303 20.35 -4.11 -1.98
N PRO A 304 19.19 -4.73 -2.15
CA PRO A 304 17.90 -4.11 -1.87
C PRO A 304 17.69 -3.72 -0.41
N LEU A 305 18.12 -4.53 0.54
CA LEU A 305 18.08 -4.19 1.97
C LEU A 305 18.93 -2.95 2.26
N ALA A 306 20.12 -2.86 1.68
CA ALA A 306 20.98 -1.68 1.81
C ALA A 306 20.34 -0.43 1.17
N ALA A 307 19.52 -0.60 0.12
CA ALA A 307 18.76 0.51 -0.46
C ALA A 307 17.70 1.03 0.51
N LEU A 308 16.99 0.16 1.23
CA LEU A 308 16.07 0.56 2.30
C LEU A 308 16.81 1.30 3.43
N CYS A 309 17.97 0.81 3.85
CA CYS A 309 18.77 1.49 4.87
C CYS A 309 19.22 2.90 4.49
N ARG A 310 19.37 3.20 3.21
CA ARG A 310 19.74 4.55 2.73
C ARG A 310 18.59 5.53 2.68
N SER A 311 17.34 5.05 2.79
CA SER A 311 16.18 5.93 2.78
C SER A 311 16.12 6.81 4.03
N PRO A 312 16.07 8.16 3.90
CA PRO A 312 15.91 9.05 5.04
C PRO A 312 14.62 8.80 5.83
N ALA A 313 13.56 8.36 5.18
CA ALA A 313 12.28 8.06 5.82
C ALA A 313 12.37 6.83 6.75
N LEU A 314 13.25 5.87 6.43
CA LEU A 314 13.43 4.64 7.21
C LEU A 314 14.59 4.74 8.23
N ARG A 315 15.47 5.74 8.13
CA ARG A 315 16.60 5.96 9.06
C ARG A 315 16.24 6.85 10.27
N GLN A 316 15.02 6.80 10.71
CA GLN A 316 14.55 7.55 11.88
C GLN A 316 14.02 6.58 12.92
N GLN A 317 14.37 6.81 14.18
CA GLN A 317 13.75 6.12 15.30
C GLN A 317 12.33 6.64 15.46
N ARG A 318 11.37 5.73 15.43
CA ARG A 318 9.93 6.03 15.51
C ARG A 318 9.28 5.02 16.42
N ALA A 319 9.41 5.25 17.72
CA ALA A 319 8.95 4.39 18.80
C ALA A 319 9.41 2.90 18.69
N PRO A 320 10.68 2.60 18.30
CA PRO A 320 11.07 1.22 18.06
C PRO A 320 10.98 0.38 19.34
N GLY A 321 10.28 -0.75 19.24
CA GLY A 321 10.05 -1.66 20.35
C GLY A 321 11.35 -2.18 21.00
N ASN A 322 11.44 -2.05 22.32
CA ASN A 322 12.63 -2.46 23.08
C ASN A 322 13.01 -3.94 22.88
N THR A 323 12.01 -4.83 22.73
CA THR A 323 12.24 -6.26 22.47
C THR A 323 12.93 -6.47 21.12
N CYS A 324 12.45 -5.80 20.07
CA CYS A 324 13.06 -5.86 18.73
C CYS A 324 14.50 -5.34 18.75
N LEU A 325 14.72 -4.17 19.35
CA LEU A 325 16.06 -3.56 19.44
C LEU A 325 17.04 -4.42 20.24
N SER A 326 16.62 -4.99 21.40
CA SER A 326 17.50 -5.82 22.25
C SER A 326 17.87 -7.13 21.56
N ALA A 327 16.93 -7.77 20.87
CA ALA A 327 17.22 -8.99 20.10
C ALA A 327 18.23 -8.72 18.96
N VAL A 328 18.03 -7.62 18.23
CA VAL A 328 18.95 -7.21 17.15
C VAL A 328 20.34 -6.86 17.70
N ARG A 329 20.44 -6.10 18.80
CA ARG A 329 21.72 -5.77 19.46
C ARG A 329 22.49 -7.00 19.94
N ALA A 330 21.78 -8.01 20.44
CA ALA A 330 22.40 -9.26 20.86
C ALA A 330 22.99 -10.05 19.68
N GLY A 331 22.58 -9.76 18.43
CA GLY A 331 23.04 -10.48 17.23
C GLY A 331 22.61 -11.93 17.13
N ALA A 332 22.09 -12.50 18.24
CA ALA A 332 21.55 -13.85 18.35
C ALA A 332 20.04 -13.78 18.26
N LEU A 333 19.48 -13.86 17.04
CA LEU A 333 18.04 -13.93 16.83
C LEU A 333 17.55 -15.36 17.09
N GLY A 334 16.35 -15.48 17.70
CA GLY A 334 15.77 -16.73 18.17
C GLY A 334 15.10 -17.58 17.11
N THR A 335 14.60 -18.73 17.56
CA THR A 335 13.66 -19.58 16.83
C THR A 335 12.54 -20.02 17.81
N THR A 336 11.53 -20.66 17.30
CA THR A 336 10.45 -21.24 18.13
C THR A 336 10.97 -22.29 19.12
N GLU A 337 12.06 -23.00 18.78
CA GLU A 337 12.68 -24.03 19.62
C GLU A 337 13.75 -23.45 20.58
N ASN A 338 14.40 -22.35 20.17
CA ASN A 338 15.45 -21.70 20.92
C ASN A 338 15.15 -20.20 21.12
N PRO A 339 14.25 -19.87 22.07
CA PRO A 339 13.81 -18.50 22.31
C PRO A 339 14.94 -17.64 22.90
N VAL A 340 15.04 -16.38 22.46
CA VAL A 340 16.04 -15.41 22.95
C VAL A 340 15.58 -14.64 24.19
N ASN A 341 14.30 -14.68 24.51
CA ASN A 341 13.67 -14.01 25.65
C ASN A 341 12.29 -14.60 25.95
N GLN A 342 11.52 -13.98 26.86
CA GLN A 342 10.15 -14.35 27.18
C GLN A 342 9.16 -13.21 26.88
N SER A 343 9.46 -12.37 25.89
CA SER A 343 8.60 -11.25 25.53
C SER A 343 7.32 -11.69 24.83
N LYS A 344 6.20 -11.09 25.27
CA LYS A 344 4.88 -11.20 24.64
C LYS A 344 4.55 -9.98 23.78
N GLY A 345 5.42 -8.98 23.65
CA GLY A 345 5.16 -7.71 23.00
C GLY A 345 4.55 -7.84 21.60
N CYS A 346 3.84 -6.81 21.17
CA CYS A 346 3.19 -6.71 19.85
C CYS A 346 4.17 -6.62 18.68
N GLY A 347 5.44 -6.25 18.91
CA GLY A 347 6.45 -6.01 17.88
C GLY A 347 6.75 -7.17 16.91
N ALA A 348 6.21 -8.37 17.17
CA ALA A 348 6.23 -9.47 16.20
C ALA A 348 5.03 -9.44 15.25
N VAL A 349 3.79 -9.37 15.78
CA VAL A 349 2.58 -9.48 14.95
C VAL A 349 2.43 -8.31 13.97
N MET A 350 2.80 -7.10 14.37
CA MET A 350 2.67 -5.87 13.58
C MET A 350 3.26 -5.98 12.16
N ARG A 351 4.31 -6.80 11.98
CA ARG A 351 5.15 -6.87 10.77
C ARG A 351 4.99 -8.15 9.94
N THR A 352 4.12 -9.10 10.33
CA THR A 352 4.07 -10.44 9.71
C THR A 352 3.03 -10.60 8.60
N ALA A 353 2.11 -9.65 8.41
CA ALA A 353 1.13 -9.66 7.33
C ALA A 353 1.72 -9.96 5.93
N PRO A 354 2.93 -9.45 5.55
CA PRO A 354 3.54 -9.76 4.26
C PRO A 354 3.67 -11.24 3.95
N LEU A 355 3.77 -12.10 4.97
CA LEU A 355 4.02 -13.54 4.81
C LEU A 355 2.79 -14.31 4.31
N GLY A 356 1.60 -13.70 4.44
CA GLY A 356 0.37 -14.19 3.81
C GLY A 356 0.21 -13.80 2.34
N LEU A 357 1.09 -12.94 1.79
CA LEU A 357 0.94 -12.43 0.42
C LEU A 357 1.42 -13.42 -0.66
N ILE A 358 2.24 -14.39 -0.31
CA ILE A 358 2.76 -15.40 -1.26
C ILE A 358 1.71 -16.45 -1.58
N ASP A 359 1.91 -17.09 -2.73
CA ASP A 359 1.05 -18.21 -3.16
C ASP A 359 1.48 -19.52 -2.49
N THR A 360 0.91 -19.78 -1.33
CA THR A 360 1.15 -20.96 -0.48
C THR A 360 -0.13 -21.40 0.20
N ASP A 361 -0.09 -22.52 0.93
CA ASP A 361 -1.20 -22.87 1.84
C ASP A 361 -1.16 -22.00 3.11
N PRO A 362 -2.31 -21.83 3.81
CA PRO A 362 -2.37 -21.01 5.02
C PRO A 362 -1.47 -21.53 6.17
N ALA A 363 -1.24 -22.83 6.27
CA ALA A 363 -0.38 -23.40 7.30
C ALA A 363 1.10 -23.08 7.04
N CYS A 364 1.52 -23.02 5.78
CA CYS A 364 2.86 -22.57 5.42
C CYS A 364 3.03 -21.06 5.70
N ALA A 365 2.03 -20.22 5.37
CA ALA A 365 2.03 -18.80 5.70
C ALA A 365 2.12 -18.60 7.22
N GLN A 366 1.39 -19.40 8.01
CA GLN A 366 1.49 -19.42 9.48
C GLN A 366 2.91 -19.73 9.93
N ALA A 367 3.51 -20.81 9.44
CA ALA A 367 4.86 -21.22 9.84
C ALA A 367 5.92 -20.14 9.53
N LEU A 368 5.76 -19.39 8.42
CA LEU A 368 6.62 -18.25 8.10
C LEU A 368 6.42 -17.11 9.10
N GLY A 369 5.18 -16.82 9.49
CA GLY A 369 4.83 -15.80 10.49
C GLY A 369 5.37 -16.14 11.88
N ASP A 370 5.20 -17.38 12.32
CA ASP A 370 5.76 -17.91 13.58
C ASP A 370 7.28 -17.74 13.61
N ALA A 371 7.94 -18.15 12.52
CA ALA A 371 9.40 -18.04 12.39
C ALA A 371 9.91 -16.59 12.41
N ALA A 372 9.22 -15.66 11.74
CA ALA A 372 9.57 -14.24 11.74
C ALA A 372 9.36 -13.60 13.12
N GLY A 373 8.30 -13.97 13.81
CA GLY A 373 7.99 -13.50 15.16
C GLY A 373 9.04 -13.98 16.17
N ALA A 374 9.37 -15.28 16.13
CA ALA A 374 10.31 -15.92 17.04
C ALA A 374 11.75 -15.39 16.93
N LEU A 375 12.12 -14.72 15.83
CA LEU A 375 13.43 -14.06 15.71
C LEU A 375 13.69 -13.06 16.85
N THR A 376 12.64 -12.41 17.36
CA THR A 376 12.78 -11.35 18.39
C THR A 376 11.96 -11.61 19.65
N HIS A 377 10.86 -12.37 19.57
CA HIS A 377 9.93 -12.61 20.66
C HIS A 377 9.87 -14.10 20.99
N GLY A 378 10.28 -14.48 22.19
CA GLY A 378 10.45 -15.88 22.55
C GLY A 378 9.22 -16.52 23.20
N HIS A 379 8.29 -15.75 23.76
CA HIS A 379 7.05 -16.29 24.35
C HIS A 379 6.06 -16.72 23.24
N LEU A 380 5.29 -17.77 23.50
CA LEU A 380 4.28 -18.28 22.57
C LEU A 380 3.32 -17.16 22.08
N ASP A 381 2.72 -16.41 23.02
CA ASP A 381 1.83 -15.29 22.69
C ASP A 381 2.57 -14.04 22.13
N GLY A 382 3.89 -14.08 22.02
CA GLY A 382 4.67 -13.07 21.33
C GLY A 382 4.82 -13.37 19.84
N TRP A 383 4.98 -14.63 19.42
CA TRP A 383 5.21 -15.00 18.02
C TRP A 383 4.00 -15.65 17.33
N LEU A 384 3.19 -16.45 18.01
CA LEU A 384 2.02 -17.14 17.45
C LEU A 384 0.99 -16.18 16.81
N PRO A 385 0.71 -14.97 17.38
CA PRO A 385 -0.17 -13.99 16.73
C PRO A 385 0.29 -13.60 15.33
N GLY A 386 1.61 -13.54 15.12
CA GLY A 386 2.21 -13.26 13.81
C GLY A 386 1.91 -14.34 12.77
N GLY A 387 1.97 -15.60 13.17
CA GLY A 387 1.58 -16.72 12.32
C GLY A 387 0.09 -16.70 11.98
N VAL A 388 -0.75 -16.46 12.99
CA VAL A 388 -2.22 -16.34 12.80
C VAL A 388 -2.54 -15.22 11.82
N LEU A 389 -1.96 -14.03 11.97
CA LEU A 389 -2.16 -12.91 11.04
C LEU A 389 -1.73 -13.28 9.61
N SER A 390 -0.58 -13.92 9.45
CA SER A 390 -0.07 -14.36 8.13
C SER A 390 -1.03 -15.35 7.45
N ALA A 391 -1.53 -16.33 8.18
CA ALA A 391 -2.50 -17.30 7.68
C ALA A 391 -3.84 -16.66 7.32
N MET A 392 -4.32 -15.71 8.12
CA MET A 392 -5.53 -14.94 7.82
C MET A 392 -5.37 -14.12 6.53
N VAL A 393 -4.28 -13.37 6.41
CA VAL A 393 -4.00 -12.59 5.19
C VAL A 393 -3.98 -13.49 3.96
N ARG A 394 -3.37 -14.68 4.04
CA ARG A 394 -3.37 -15.64 2.93
C ARG A 394 -4.79 -16.04 2.53
N GLN A 395 -5.67 -16.32 3.47
CA GLN A 395 -7.06 -16.70 3.18
C GLN A 395 -7.87 -15.53 2.61
N LEU A 396 -7.64 -14.30 3.10
CA LEU A 396 -8.25 -13.09 2.54
C LEU A 396 -7.89 -12.90 1.07
N LEU A 397 -6.62 -13.13 0.70
CA LEU A 397 -6.18 -13.09 -0.70
C LEU A 397 -6.81 -14.21 -1.55
N GLN A 398 -7.22 -15.31 -0.94
CA GLN A 398 -7.96 -16.40 -1.59
C GLN A 398 -9.47 -16.11 -1.70
N GLY A 399 -9.96 -15.02 -1.12
CA GLY A 399 -11.36 -14.58 -1.24
C GLY A 399 -12.23 -14.84 -0.02
N ALA A 400 -11.66 -15.31 1.10
CA ALA A 400 -12.38 -15.39 2.37
C ALA A 400 -12.70 -13.97 2.89
N ASP A 401 -13.75 -13.84 3.71
CA ASP A 401 -13.95 -12.67 4.57
C ASP A 401 -13.15 -12.80 5.87
N ILE A 402 -13.02 -11.69 6.62
CA ILE A 402 -12.21 -11.62 7.86
C ILE A 402 -12.69 -12.64 8.89
N ALA A 403 -13.98 -12.76 9.13
CA ALA A 403 -14.52 -13.66 10.14
C ALA A 403 -14.26 -15.13 9.77
N SER A 404 -14.51 -15.50 8.52
CA SER A 404 -14.26 -16.84 7.98
C SER A 404 -12.77 -17.20 8.01
N ALA A 405 -11.89 -16.26 7.60
CA ALA A 405 -10.44 -16.44 7.65
C ALA A 405 -9.96 -16.69 9.10
N ALA A 406 -10.43 -15.88 10.05
CA ALA A 406 -10.11 -16.06 11.46
C ALA A 406 -10.61 -17.40 11.99
N GLN A 407 -11.89 -17.73 11.78
CA GLN A 407 -12.46 -19.01 12.23
C GLN A 407 -11.68 -20.22 11.68
N HIS A 408 -11.33 -20.19 10.41
CA HIS A 408 -10.58 -21.28 9.78
C HIS A 408 -9.17 -21.38 10.36
N THR A 409 -8.45 -20.26 10.48
CA THR A 409 -7.10 -20.24 11.07
C THR A 409 -7.09 -20.74 12.51
N LEU A 410 -8.04 -20.29 13.35
CA LEU A 410 -8.09 -20.71 14.75
C LEU A 410 -8.43 -22.21 14.91
N ARG A 411 -9.25 -22.78 14.01
CA ARG A 411 -9.45 -24.23 13.98
C ARG A 411 -8.17 -24.99 13.64
N GLN A 412 -7.35 -24.46 12.73
CA GLN A 412 -6.07 -25.09 12.36
C GLN A 412 -5.04 -25.07 13.50
N LEU A 413 -5.16 -24.17 14.48
CA LEU A 413 -4.28 -24.16 15.66
C LEU A 413 -4.37 -25.47 16.48
N ALA A 414 -5.45 -26.23 16.37
CA ALA A 414 -5.56 -27.55 17.01
C ALA A 414 -4.50 -28.55 16.51
N SER A 415 -4.01 -28.38 15.28
CA SER A 415 -2.95 -29.19 14.65
C SER A 415 -1.63 -28.45 14.50
N HIS A 416 -1.43 -27.36 15.24
CA HIS A 416 -0.19 -26.60 15.21
C HIS A 416 0.99 -27.48 15.66
N PRO A 417 2.13 -27.46 14.95
CA PRO A 417 3.27 -28.35 15.21
C PRO A 417 4.12 -27.94 16.44
N HIS A 418 3.51 -27.29 17.42
CA HIS A 418 4.19 -26.93 18.67
C HIS A 418 4.46 -28.18 19.52
N PRO A 419 5.66 -28.30 20.15
CA PRO A 419 5.98 -29.46 21.02
C PRO A 419 5.01 -29.66 22.18
N ASP A 420 4.38 -28.58 22.65
CA ASP A 420 3.31 -28.62 23.64
C ASP A 420 1.98 -28.13 23.02
N PRO A 421 1.12 -29.02 22.51
CA PRO A 421 -0.19 -28.67 21.98
C PRO A 421 -1.13 -28.05 23.03
N VAL A 422 -0.95 -28.40 24.31
CA VAL A 422 -1.77 -27.85 25.41
C VAL A 422 -1.46 -26.38 25.62
N ALA A 423 -0.19 -25.99 25.48
CA ALA A 423 0.19 -24.58 25.54
C ALA A 423 -0.51 -23.75 24.45
N VAL A 424 -0.59 -24.27 23.21
CA VAL A 424 -1.31 -23.60 22.12
C VAL A 424 -2.80 -23.46 22.45
N GLN A 425 -3.44 -24.52 22.96
CA GLN A 425 -4.86 -24.51 23.35
C GLN A 425 -5.16 -23.56 24.50
N ARG A 426 -4.19 -23.27 25.36
CA ARG A 426 -4.30 -22.33 26.49
C ARG A 426 -3.73 -20.95 26.20
N SER A 427 -3.25 -20.71 25.00
CA SER A 427 -2.63 -19.43 24.62
C SER A 427 -3.62 -18.26 24.73
N GLY A 428 -3.09 -17.10 25.08
CA GLY A 428 -3.81 -15.82 25.00
C GLY A 428 -4.28 -15.54 23.57
N THR A 429 -3.45 -15.88 22.58
CA THR A 429 -3.74 -15.76 21.15
C THR A 429 -5.05 -16.45 20.77
N LEU A 430 -5.22 -17.72 21.09
CA LEU A 430 -6.46 -18.46 20.78
C LEU A 430 -7.65 -17.85 21.51
N ARG A 431 -7.51 -17.63 22.81
CA ARG A 431 -8.57 -17.12 23.69
C ARG A 431 -9.07 -15.74 23.25
N LEU A 432 -8.16 -14.78 23.00
CA LEU A 432 -8.53 -13.41 22.66
C LEU A 432 -9.08 -13.30 21.23
N ALA A 433 -8.50 -14.02 20.25
CA ALA A 433 -9.03 -14.07 18.90
C ALA A 433 -10.42 -14.72 18.83
N GLN A 434 -10.70 -15.76 19.64
CA GLN A 434 -12.05 -16.31 19.79
C GLN A 434 -13.01 -15.31 20.44
N THR A 435 -12.55 -14.54 21.41
CA THR A 435 -13.34 -13.46 22.02
C THR A 435 -13.68 -12.38 21.00
N ALA A 436 -12.72 -11.95 20.17
CA ALA A 436 -12.95 -11.00 19.08
C ALA A 436 -14.02 -11.52 18.10
N LEU A 437 -13.93 -12.78 17.68
CA LEU A 437 -14.94 -13.40 16.80
C LEU A 437 -16.34 -13.45 17.42
N ARG A 438 -16.43 -13.74 18.71
CA ARG A 438 -17.71 -13.74 19.45
C ARG A 438 -18.32 -12.34 19.46
N LEU A 439 -17.53 -11.30 19.78
CA LEU A 439 -17.96 -9.91 19.77
C LEU A 439 -18.45 -9.45 18.38
N LEU A 440 -17.85 -9.93 17.29
CA LEU A 440 -18.33 -9.68 15.93
C LEU A 440 -19.72 -10.29 15.65
N GLN A 441 -20.07 -11.39 16.29
CA GLN A 441 -21.35 -12.07 16.12
C GLN A 441 -22.47 -11.44 16.97
N GLU A 442 -22.16 -10.99 18.16
CA GLU A 442 -23.12 -10.47 19.16
C GLU A 442 -23.56 -9.03 18.91
N LYS A 443 -22.84 -8.25 18.12
CA LYS A 443 -23.13 -6.91 17.54
C LYS A 443 -23.44 -5.73 18.48
N ASP A 444 -23.91 -5.91 19.69
CA ASP A 444 -24.34 -4.81 20.60
C ASP A 444 -23.39 -4.67 21.81
N HIS A 445 -22.14 -4.30 21.53
CA HIS A 445 -21.18 -4.01 22.60
C HIS A 445 -20.79 -2.54 22.62
N SER A 446 -20.76 -1.97 23.82
CA SER A 446 -20.12 -0.70 24.02
C SER A 446 -18.62 -0.84 23.77
N ARG A 447 -18.02 0.25 23.30
CA ARG A 447 -16.56 0.31 23.11
C ARG A 447 -15.79 -0.08 24.39
N TYR A 448 -16.25 0.34 25.57
CA TYR A 448 -15.64 0.02 26.85
C TYR A 448 -15.62 -1.50 27.09
N GLU A 449 -16.72 -2.20 26.82
CA GLU A 449 -16.80 -3.66 26.97
C GLU A 449 -15.82 -4.36 26.03
N VAL A 450 -15.73 -3.94 24.76
CA VAL A 450 -14.83 -4.52 23.78
C VAL A 450 -13.38 -4.46 24.27
N PHE A 451 -12.87 -3.28 24.61
CA PHE A 451 -11.46 -3.13 25.01
C PHE A 451 -11.17 -3.66 26.41
N THR A 452 -12.17 -3.71 27.31
CA THR A 452 -12.02 -4.43 28.60
C THR A 452 -11.78 -5.93 28.37
N LEU A 453 -12.38 -6.52 27.34
CA LEU A 453 -12.25 -7.94 27.02
C LEU A 453 -11.02 -8.28 26.20
N LEU A 454 -10.60 -7.39 25.29
CA LEU A 454 -9.53 -7.63 24.34
C LEU A 454 -8.16 -7.12 24.81
N GLY A 455 -8.11 -6.18 25.76
CA GLY A 455 -6.88 -5.60 26.32
C GLY A 455 -6.50 -4.26 25.70
N GLU A 456 -5.24 -3.89 25.86
CA GLU A 456 -4.68 -2.59 25.45
C GLU A 456 -3.77 -2.69 24.19
N GLY A 457 -3.52 -3.89 23.67
CA GLY A 457 -2.72 -4.07 22.43
C GLY A 457 -1.21 -4.14 22.65
N TRP A 458 -0.67 -3.92 23.85
CA TRP A 458 0.77 -3.99 24.13
C TRP A 458 1.37 -5.38 23.96
N THR A 459 0.56 -6.42 24.02
CA THR A 459 0.98 -7.80 23.76
C THR A 459 0.47 -8.31 22.41
N GLY A 460 1.18 -9.28 21.81
CA GLY A 460 0.87 -9.75 20.46
C GLY A 460 -0.52 -10.34 20.34
N ASP A 461 -0.98 -11.07 21.34
CA ASP A 461 -2.32 -11.66 21.40
C ASP A 461 -3.43 -10.59 21.51
N GLU A 462 -3.22 -9.53 22.31
CA GLU A 462 -4.14 -8.40 22.40
C GLU A 462 -4.19 -7.60 21.09
N ALA A 463 -3.01 -7.27 20.53
CA ALA A 463 -2.91 -6.48 19.29
C ALA A 463 -3.61 -7.19 18.12
N LEU A 464 -3.39 -8.51 17.96
CA LEU A 464 -4.09 -9.31 16.97
C LEU A 464 -5.62 -9.28 17.18
N ALA A 465 -6.08 -9.47 18.40
CA ALA A 465 -7.51 -9.53 18.70
C ALA A 465 -8.23 -8.20 18.47
N ILE A 466 -7.61 -7.10 18.88
CA ILE A 466 -8.14 -5.74 18.64
C ILE A 466 -8.17 -5.43 17.13
N GLY A 467 -7.08 -5.70 16.42
CA GLY A 467 -7.01 -5.48 14.97
C GLY A 467 -8.01 -6.35 14.18
N LEU A 468 -8.19 -7.61 14.59
CA LEU A 468 -9.21 -8.51 14.03
C LEU A 468 -10.62 -7.97 14.26
N TYR A 469 -10.95 -7.57 15.50
CA TYR A 469 -12.25 -7.00 15.82
C TYR A 469 -12.50 -5.71 15.03
N ALA A 470 -11.55 -4.79 15.03
CA ALA A 470 -11.66 -3.52 14.35
C ALA A 470 -11.88 -3.68 12.83
N ALA A 471 -11.14 -4.59 12.19
CA ALA A 471 -11.31 -4.86 10.77
C ALA A 471 -12.63 -5.58 10.46
N GLY A 472 -13.05 -6.53 11.30
CA GLY A 472 -14.26 -7.32 11.08
C GLY A 472 -15.57 -6.58 11.38
N ALA A 473 -15.56 -5.63 12.32
CA ALA A 473 -16.73 -4.83 12.68
C ALA A 473 -16.97 -3.64 11.74
N ALA A 474 -15.95 -3.23 10.97
CA ALA A 474 -15.99 -1.99 10.21
C ALA A 474 -16.73 -2.14 8.86
N HIS A 475 -17.48 -1.12 8.48
CA HIS A 475 -18.12 -0.99 7.17
C HIS A 475 -17.29 -0.15 6.17
N SER A 476 -16.19 0.44 6.62
CA SER A 476 -15.27 1.21 5.79
C SER A 476 -13.84 1.13 6.34
N PHE A 477 -12.85 1.38 5.47
CA PHE A 477 -11.46 1.46 5.89
C PHE A 477 -11.23 2.49 7.01
N LYS A 478 -11.87 3.68 6.87
CA LYS A 478 -11.78 4.73 7.90
C LYS A 478 -12.29 4.24 9.26
N GLU A 479 -13.37 3.49 9.26
CA GLU A 479 -13.93 2.92 10.48
C GLU A 479 -13.01 1.86 11.09
N ALA A 480 -12.42 0.98 10.27
CA ALA A 480 -11.49 -0.05 10.73
C ALA A 480 -10.30 0.56 11.48
N VAL A 481 -9.62 1.53 10.88
CA VAL A 481 -8.46 2.16 11.53
C VAL A 481 -8.84 3.03 12.73
N ARG A 482 -10.03 3.65 12.72
CA ARG A 482 -10.56 4.40 13.86
C ARG A 482 -10.88 3.49 15.04
N LEU A 483 -11.49 2.34 14.82
CA LEU A 483 -11.72 1.33 15.86
C LEU A 483 -10.41 0.80 16.41
N GLY A 484 -9.44 0.54 15.52
CA GLY A 484 -8.12 0.06 15.93
C GLY A 484 -7.29 1.08 16.71
N ALA A 485 -7.44 2.38 16.46
CA ALA A 485 -6.57 3.41 17.05
C ALA A 485 -7.14 4.08 18.31
N ASN A 486 -8.44 4.10 18.47
CA ASN A 486 -9.05 4.92 19.52
C ASN A 486 -9.33 4.12 20.80
N HIS A 487 -8.36 3.71 21.56
CA HIS A 487 -8.46 2.99 22.84
C HIS A 487 -7.28 3.34 23.75
N ASP A 488 -7.26 2.80 24.96
CA ASP A 488 -6.07 2.84 25.80
C ASP A 488 -5.03 1.87 25.28
N GLY A 489 -3.81 2.34 24.97
CA GLY A 489 -2.70 1.44 24.66
C GLY A 489 -2.13 1.58 23.25
N ASP A 490 -1.67 0.47 22.67
CA ASP A 490 -0.87 0.37 21.45
C ASP A 490 -1.71 0.62 20.18
N SER A 491 -1.96 1.88 19.90
CA SER A 491 -2.89 2.32 18.86
C SER A 491 -2.36 2.16 17.43
N ASP A 492 -1.04 2.25 17.21
CA ASP A 492 -0.44 2.10 15.88
C ASP A 492 -0.42 0.64 15.43
N SER A 493 0.05 -0.30 16.29
CA SER A 493 0.03 -1.73 15.97
C SER A 493 -1.39 -2.24 15.71
N THR A 494 -2.35 -1.87 16.56
CA THR A 494 -3.74 -2.34 16.41
C THR A 494 -4.45 -1.77 15.19
N ALA A 495 -4.22 -0.47 14.87
CA ALA A 495 -4.75 0.14 13.65
C ALA A 495 -4.00 -0.34 12.39
N SER A 496 -2.69 -0.63 12.49
CA SER A 496 -1.91 -1.25 11.42
C SER A 496 -2.49 -2.62 11.05
N ILE A 497 -2.70 -3.50 12.04
CA ILE A 497 -3.30 -4.83 11.81
C ILE A 497 -4.72 -4.71 11.22
N ALA A 498 -5.54 -3.79 11.73
CA ALA A 498 -6.87 -3.52 11.18
C ALA A 498 -6.80 -3.09 9.71
N GLY A 499 -5.87 -2.17 9.38
CA GLY A 499 -5.63 -1.70 8.03
C GLY A 499 -5.12 -2.80 7.09
N GLN A 500 -4.22 -3.67 7.58
CA GLN A 500 -3.69 -4.82 6.84
C GLN A 500 -4.79 -5.82 6.47
N LEU A 501 -5.63 -6.21 7.44
CA LEU A 501 -6.73 -7.16 7.24
C LEU A 501 -7.81 -6.57 6.33
N TYR A 502 -8.27 -5.35 6.60
CA TYR A 502 -9.29 -4.69 5.79
C TYR A 502 -8.80 -4.47 4.35
N GLY A 503 -7.56 -4.00 4.19
CA GLY A 503 -6.95 -3.79 2.88
C GLY A 503 -6.71 -5.10 2.11
N ALA A 504 -6.36 -6.19 2.79
CA ALA A 504 -6.21 -7.52 2.17
C ALA A 504 -7.54 -8.06 1.64
N GLN A 505 -8.65 -7.81 2.33
CA GLN A 505 -9.98 -8.23 1.89
C GLN A 505 -10.52 -7.36 0.75
N HIS A 506 -10.47 -6.03 0.89
CA HIS A 506 -11.17 -5.08 0.03
C HIS A 506 -10.29 -4.44 -1.06
N GLY A 507 -8.97 -4.62 -0.98
CA GLY A 507 -8.01 -4.04 -1.91
C GLY A 507 -7.72 -2.56 -1.67
N ILE A 508 -6.75 -2.04 -2.40
CA ILE A 508 -6.23 -0.67 -2.24
C ILE A 508 -7.26 0.41 -2.57
N THR A 509 -8.26 0.10 -3.37
CA THR A 509 -9.33 1.07 -3.73
C THR A 509 -10.23 1.42 -2.55
N ALA A 510 -10.30 0.58 -1.52
CA ALA A 510 -11.01 0.86 -0.28
C ALA A 510 -10.25 1.84 0.64
N VAL A 511 -8.92 1.95 0.49
CA VAL A 511 -8.08 2.85 1.29
C VAL A 511 -8.16 4.28 0.73
N PRO A 512 -8.42 5.31 1.55
CA PRO A 512 -8.54 6.68 1.06
C PRO A 512 -7.26 7.16 0.34
N HIS A 513 -7.39 7.60 -0.92
CA HIS A 513 -6.25 8.09 -1.71
C HIS A 513 -5.52 9.24 -1.01
N ALA A 514 -6.26 10.20 -0.46
CA ALA A 514 -5.71 11.35 0.24
C ALA A 514 -4.83 10.98 1.43
N TRP A 515 -5.02 9.80 2.04
CA TRP A 515 -4.19 9.29 3.12
C TRP A 515 -2.95 8.57 2.57
N VAL A 516 -3.14 7.65 1.61
CA VAL A 516 -2.03 6.89 1.00
C VAL A 516 -0.97 7.82 0.39
N ARG A 517 -1.38 8.82 -0.39
CA ARG A 517 -0.43 9.73 -1.07
C ARG A 517 0.41 10.58 -0.11
N ARG A 518 -0.02 10.70 1.16
CA ARG A 518 0.67 11.47 2.19
C ARG A 518 1.61 10.63 3.06
N LEU A 519 1.62 9.30 2.89
CA LEU A 519 2.57 8.43 3.59
C LEU A 519 4.00 8.85 3.25
N ASP A 520 4.79 9.10 4.28
CA ASP A 520 6.18 9.56 4.12
C ASP A 520 7.12 8.47 3.59
N VAL A 521 6.68 7.20 3.65
CA VAL A 521 7.38 6.01 3.12
C VAL A 521 6.76 5.48 1.81
N LEU A 522 5.82 6.20 1.19
CA LEU A 522 5.13 5.71 0.00
C LEU A 522 6.08 5.30 -1.14
N PRO A 523 7.12 6.07 -1.48
CA PRO A 523 8.06 5.68 -2.54
C PRO A 523 8.80 4.37 -2.23
N GLU A 524 9.19 4.15 -0.98
CA GLU A 524 9.85 2.94 -0.50
C GLU A 524 8.91 1.75 -0.57
N ALA A 525 7.70 1.91 -0.04
CA ALA A 525 6.67 0.88 -0.04
C ALA A 525 6.33 0.42 -1.47
N LEU A 526 6.16 1.34 -2.41
CA LEU A 526 5.87 1.01 -3.81
C LEU A 526 7.04 0.29 -4.49
N ARG A 527 8.30 0.66 -4.21
CA ARG A 527 9.48 -0.04 -4.74
C ARG A 527 9.57 -1.47 -4.23
N VAL A 528 9.36 -1.71 -2.94
CA VAL A 528 9.36 -3.05 -2.35
C VAL A 528 8.20 -3.88 -2.92
N LEU A 529 7.00 -3.31 -3.00
CA LEU A 529 5.82 -3.96 -3.58
C LEU A 529 6.03 -4.33 -5.06
N GLN A 530 6.60 -3.44 -5.86
CA GLN A 530 6.90 -3.70 -7.27
C GLN A 530 7.86 -4.90 -7.42
N ARG A 531 8.91 -4.95 -6.61
CA ARG A 531 9.89 -6.05 -6.60
C ARG A 531 9.25 -7.36 -6.16
N PHE A 532 8.46 -7.34 -5.09
CA PHE A 532 7.73 -8.51 -4.60
C PHE A 532 6.78 -9.07 -5.67
N LEU A 533 5.98 -8.22 -6.31
CA LEU A 533 5.06 -8.64 -7.36
C LEU A 533 5.79 -9.19 -8.57
N ALA A 534 6.89 -8.56 -8.98
CA ALA A 534 7.71 -9.05 -10.08
C ALA A 534 8.34 -10.42 -9.76
N ALA A 535 8.90 -10.61 -8.56
CA ALA A 535 9.46 -11.88 -8.12
C ALA A 535 8.39 -12.99 -8.04
N SER A 536 7.20 -12.67 -7.50
CA SER A 536 6.07 -13.61 -7.43
C SER A 536 5.58 -14.03 -8.81
N MET A 537 5.54 -13.11 -9.78
CA MET A 537 5.17 -13.40 -11.16
C MET A 537 6.23 -14.25 -11.87
N ALA A 538 7.52 -13.96 -11.64
CA ALA A 538 8.62 -14.75 -12.23
C ALA A 538 8.61 -16.20 -11.72
N ALA A 539 8.37 -16.40 -10.42
CA ALA A 539 8.23 -17.73 -9.83
C ALA A 539 7.07 -18.53 -10.46
N ARG A 540 5.93 -17.87 -10.75
CA ARG A 540 4.78 -18.51 -11.43
C ARG A 540 5.10 -18.90 -12.88
N ARG A 541 5.76 -18.03 -13.67
CA ARG A 541 6.13 -18.33 -15.08
C ARG A 541 7.09 -19.50 -15.18
N GLY A 542 8.13 -19.54 -14.36
CA GLY A 542 9.07 -20.67 -14.32
C GLY A 542 8.42 -22.01 -13.94
N ALA A 543 7.20 -21.98 -13.37
CA ALA A 543 6.37 -23.16 -13.11
C ALA A 543 5.63 -23.65 -14.36
N THR A 544 5.02 -22.72 -15.09
CA THR A 544 4.22 -23.03 -16.28
C THR A 544 5.09 -23.63 -17.40
N ASP A 545 6.28 -23.05 -17.60
CA ASP A 545 7.23 -23.50 -18.62
C ASP A 545 7.73 -24.94 -18.38
N ARG A 546 7.86 -25.36 -17.10
CA ARG A 546 8.27 -26.74 -16.77
C ARG A 546 7.14 -27.75 -16.86
N LEU A 547 5.91 -27.38 -16.49
CA LEU A 547 4.74 -28.24 -16.69
C LEU A 547 4.50 -28.51 -18.16
N ALA A 548 4.73 -27.55 -19.04
CA ALA A 548 4.69 -27.75 -20.49
C ALA A 548 5.79 -28.72 -20.96
N GLN A 549 7.04 -28.57 -20.46
CA GLN A 549 8.16 -29.47 -20.83
C GLN A 549 8.03 -30.91 -20.30
N THR A 550 7.26 -31.12 -19.18
CA THR A 550 7.01 -32.48 -18.64
C THR A 550 5.80 -33.17 -19.29
N GLN A 551 4.95 -32.43 -20.01
CA GLN A 551 3.85 -33.02 -20.80
C GLN A 551 4.28 -33.42 -22.24
N ASP A 552 5.39 -32.86 -22.73
CA ASP A 552 5.98 -33.15 -24.03
C ASP A 552 7.11 -34.22 -23.96
N ALA A 553 7.43 -34.73 -22.76
CA ALA A 553 8.40 -35.81 -22.52
C ALA A 553 7.70 -37.10 -22.05
#